data_1c277aebb963367b3080e7e8fb402e54
#
_entry.id   1c277aebb963367b3080e7e8fb402e54
#
_cell.length_a   1.000
_cell.length_b   1.000
_cell.length_c   1.000
_cell.angle_alpha   90.00
_cell.angle_beta   90.00
_cell.angle_gamma   90.00
#
_symmetry.space_group_name_H-M   'P 1'
#
loop_
_entity.id
_entity.type
_entity.pdbx_description
1 polymer ?
#
loop_
_entity_poly.entity_id
_entity_poly.type
_entity_poly.pdbx_seq_one_letter_code
_entity_poly.pdbx_strand_id
1 'polypeptide(L)'
;MNTLALSDEILLTIDKPARYIGNELNMVKKNPKDVDIRFAMCFPDVYEIGMSHLGIQILYDMFNKRDDVYCERVYSPWPDMDKILREKNIPLFALESQEPIRAFDFLGITIQYEMCYTNILQILELSQIPL
;
A
#
# COMPACT_ATOMS: atom_id res chain seq x y z
N MET A 1 8.03 14.16 -7.81
CA MET A 1 7.80 12.81 -7.26
C MET A 1 8.23 12.81 -5.82
N ASN A 2 7.30 12.77 -4.91
CA ASN A 2 7.61 12.63 -3.50
C ASN A 2 7.53 11.15 -3.12
N THR A 3 8.52 10.38 -3.54
CA THR A 3 8.72 9.06 -3.00
C THR A 3 9.03 9.21 -1.51
N LEU A 4 8.16 8.70 -0.66
CA LEU A 4 8.44 8.59 0.76
C LEU A 4 9.46 7.46 0.93
N ALA A 5 10.71 7.73 0.62
CA ALA A 5 11.78 6.80 0.97
C ALA A 5 11.81 6.70 2.50
N LEU A 6 11.37 5.56 3.03
CA LEU A 6 11.54 5.25 4.44
C LEU A 6 13.03 5.32 4.73
N SER A 7 13.43 6.18 5.67
CA SER A 7 14.83 6.28 6.04
C SER A 7 15.31 4.99 6.69
N ASP A 8 16.57 4.64 6.52
CA ASP A 8 17.17 3.47 7.17
C ASP A 8 16.98 3.49 8.69
N GLU A 9 16.97 4.68 9.30
CA GLU A 9 16.67 4.86 10.71
C GLU A 9 15.29 4.31 11.09
N ILE A 10 14.25 4.56 10.28
CA ILE A 10 12.91 4.03 10.51
C ILE A 10 12.91 2.51 10.33
N LEU A 11 13.51 2.01 9.25
CA LEU A 11 13.53 0.59 8.93
C LEU A 11 14.25 -0.24 10.01
N LEU A 12 15.26 0.33 10.66
CA LEU A 12 16.01 -0.34 11.74
C LEU A 12 15.23 -0.39 13.07
N THR A 13 14.18 0.42 13.23
CA THR A 13 13.40 0.49 14.47
C THR A 13 12.14 -0.37 14.47
N ILE A 14 11.74 -0.89 13.31
CA ILE A 14 10.53 -1.69 13.16
C ILE A 14 10.82 -3.17 13.07
N ASP A 15 9.86 -3.97 13.55
CA ASP A 15 9.86 -5.41 13.32
C ASP A 15 9.53 -5.71 11.86
N LYS A 16 10.29 -6.58 11.22
CA LYS A 16 10.10 -7.02 9.82
C LYS A 16 9.99 -5.87 8.81
N PRO A 17 11.04 -5.08 8.58
CA PRO A 17 11.05 -3.99 7.61
C PRO A 17 10.72 -4.43 6.17
N ALA A 18 10.93 -5.71 5.85
CA ALA A 18 10.59 -6.29 4.54
C ALA A 18 9.11 -6.13 4.15
N ARG A 19 8.20 -5.92 5.11
CA ARG A 19 6.78 -5.64 4.86
C ARG A 19 6.54 -4.36 4.06
N TYR A 20 7.48 -3.42 4.11
CA TYR A 20 7.27 -2.04 3.68
C TYR A 20 8.19 -1.57 2.56
N ILE A 21 9.19 -2.37 2.19
CA ILE A 21 10.20 -1.97 1.20
C ILE A 21 9.87 -2.39 -0.24
N GLY A 22 8.90 -3.26 -0.44
CA GLY A 22 8.64 -3.87 -1.74
C GLY A 22 9.84 -4.71 -2.23
N ASN A 23 10.21 -4.56 -3.51
CA ASN A 23 11.33 -5.28 -4.14
C ASN A 23 11.14 -6.80 -4.29
N GLU A 24 9.91 -7.25 -4.34
CA GLU A 24 9.60 -8.63 -4.70
C GLU A 24 9.95 -8.92 -6.16
N LEU A 25 10.37 -10.15 -6.45
CA LEU A 25 10.82 -10.55 -7.77
C LEU A 25 9.77 -10.31 -8.88
N ASN A 26 8.50 -10.51 -8.55
CA ASN A 26 7.37 -10.38 -9.50
C ASN A 26 6.62 -9.05 -9.37
N MET A 27 7.18 -8.09 -8.66
CA MET A 27 6.57 -6.78 -8.50
C MET A 27 6.57 -6.02 -9.83
N VAL A 28 5.41 -5.49 -10.22
CA VAL A 28 5.28 -4.66 -11.43
C VAL A 28 5.69 -3.23 -11.10
N LYS A 29 6.65 -2.69 -11.83
CA LYS A 29 7.03 -1.29 -11.76
C LYS A 29 6.71 -0.60 -13.07
N LYS A 30 5.91 0.47 -13.01
CA LYS A 30 5.62 1.37 -14.11
C LYS A 30 6.01 2.80 -13.72
N ASN A 31 6.23 3.64 -14.72
CA ASN A 31 6.38 5.06 -14.46
C ASN A 31 4.97 5.67 -14.29
N PRO A 32 4.68 6.31 -13.15
CA PRO A 32 3.38 6.92 -12.90
C PRO A 32 2.96 7.99 -13.93
N LYS A 33 3.92 8.53 -14.69
CA LYS A 33 3.65 9.53 -15.74
C LYS A 33 3.18 8.93 -17.07
N ASP A 34 3.37 7.63 -17.24
CA ASP A 34 3.08 6.94 -18.50
C ASP A 34 1.72 6.21 -18.46
N VAL A 35 0.97 6.36 -17.38
CA VAL A 35 -0.34 5.74 -17.18
C VAL A 35 -1.42 6.80 -16.97
N ASP A 36 -2.64 6.47 -17.35
CA ASP A 36 -3.80 7.37 -17.19
C ASP A 36 -4.45 7.20 -15.80
N ILE A 37 -4.35 6.01 -15.22
CA ILE A 37 -5.01 5.65 -13.96
C ILE A 37 -4.01 5.03 -12.99
N ARG A 38 -3.97 5.57 -11.79
CA ARG A 38 -3.26 4.99 -10.66
C ARG A 38 -4.26 4.37 -9.68
N PHE A 39 -4.16 3.08 -9.50
CA PHE A 39 -5.07 2.30 -8.65
C PHE A 39 -4.32 1.72 -7.44
N ALA A 40 -4.72 2.11 -6.24
CA ALA A 40 -4.24 1.50 -5.01
C ALA A 40 -5.14 0.31 -4.64
N MET A 41 -4.62 -0.91 -4.73
CA MET A 41 -5.30 -2.13 -4.33
C MET A 41 -4.96 -2.44 -2.88
N CYS A 42 -5.93 -2.24 -2.00
CA CYS A 42 -5.75 -2.40 -0.56
C CYS A 42 -6.35 -3.72 -0.06
N PHE A 43 -5.53 -4.49 0.62
CA PHE A 43 -5.96 -5.60 1.46
C PHE A 43 -5.84 -5.17 2.93
N PRO A 44 -6.96 -5.13 3.70
CA PRO A 44 -6.96 -4.51 5.03
C PRO A 44 -6.47 -5.47 6.12
N ASP A 45 -5.30 -6.04 5.90
CA ASP A 45 -4.57 -6.87 6.85
C ASP A 45 -3.07 -6.71 6.59
N VAL A 46 -2.24 -7.35 7.41
CA VAL A 46 -0.79 -7.28 7.28
C VAL A 46 -0.28 -7.91 5.97
N TYR A 47 0.91 -7.50 5.57
CA TYR A 47 1.56 -7.94 4.33
C TYR A 47 1.56 -9.46 4.13
N GLU A 48 1.93 -10.25 5.16
CA GLU A 48 2.05 -11.71 5.04
C GLU A 48 0.72 -12.40 4.72
N ILE A 49 -0.39 -11.83 5.20
CA ILE A 49 -1.73 -12.36 4.91
C ILE A 49 -2.17 -11.90 3.52
N GLY A 50 -2.04 -10.63 3.23
CA GLY A 50 -2.48 -10.06 1.96
C GLY A 50 -1.69 -10.54 0.76
N MET A 51 -0.37 -10.66 0.89
CA MET A 51 0.49 -11.10 -0.22
C MET A 51 0.24 -12.56 -0.64
N SER A 52 -0.29 -13.38 0.25
CA SER A 52 -0.66 -14.77 -0.05
C SER A 52 -2.11 -14.93 -0.54
N HIS A 53 -2.90 -13.87 -0.58
CA HIS A 53 -4.29 -13.90 -1.00
C HIS A 53 -4.40 -13.92 -2.53
N LEU A 54 -4.82 -15.06 -3.08
CA LEU A 54 -4.85 -15.29 -4.54
C LEU A 54 -5.72 -14.27 -5.29
N GLY A 55 -6.88 -13.88 -4.72
CA GLY A 55 -7.78 -12.89 -5.33
C GLY A 55 -7.11 -11.55 -5.59
N ILE A 56 -6.32 -11.05 -4.63
CA ILE A 56 -5.55 -9.82 -4.78
C ILE A 56 -4.49 -9.95 -5.88
N GLN A 57 -3.79 -11.08 -5.92
CA GLN A 57 -2.77 -11.33 -6.94
C GLN A 57 -3.35 -11.38 -8.36
N ILE A 58 -4.52 -12.00 -8.52
CA ILE A 58 -5.22 -12.05 -9.81
C ILE A 58 -5.64 -10.65 -10.26
N LEU A 59 -6.24 -9.86 -9.38
CA LEU A 59 -6.66 -8.49 -9.69
C LEU A 59 -5.45 -7.59 -9.99
N TYR A 60 -4.39 -7.71 -9.20
CA TYR A 60 -3.14 -6.98 -9.41
C TYR A 60 -2.54 -7.27 -10.80
N ASP A 61 -2.43 -8.55 -11.18
CA ASP A 61 -1.95 -8.95 -12.50
C ASP A 61 -2.87 -8.46 -13.62
N MET A 62 -4.18 -8.63 -13.45
CA MET A 62 -5.18 -8.22 -14.44
C MET A 62 -5.13 -6.72 -14.72
N PHE A 63 -5.08 -5.88 -13.69
CA PHE A 63 -4.99 -4.43 -13.86
C PHE A 63 -3.66 -4.02 -14.46
N ASN A 64 -2.55 -4.63 -14.04
CA ASN A 64 -1.22 -4.28 -14.53
C ASN A 64 -0.91 -4.79 -15.95
N LYS A 65 -1.73 -5.70 -16.50
CA LYS A 65 -1.67 -6.06 -17.93
C LYS A 65 -2.13 -4.94 -18.84
N ARG A 66 -2.87 -3.96 -18.32
CA ARG A 66 -3.27 -2.78 -19.07
C ARG A 66 -2.12 -1.78 -19.08
N ASP A 67 -1.88 -1.15 -20.25
CA ASP A 67 -0.83 -0.15 -20.39
C ASP A 67 -1.19 1.18 -19.73
N ASP A 68 -2.51 1.49 -19.68
CA ASP A 68 -3.06 2.74 -19.14
C ASP A 68 -3.27 2.73 -17.61
N VAL A 69 -3.05 1.59 -16.93
CA VAL A 69 -3.27 1.44 -15.49
C VAL A 69 -1.99 1.04 -14.77
N TYR A 70 -1.71 1.69 -13.66
CA TYR A 70 -0.72 1.23 -12.70
C TYR A 70 -1.41 0.86 -11.38
N CYS A 71 -1.51 -0.44 -11.12
CA CYS A 71 -2.05 -0.98 -9.88
C CYS A 71 -0.92 -1.25 -8.90
N GLU A 72 -1.02 -0.65 -7.72
CA GLU A 72 -0.04 -0.78 -6.64
C GLU A 72 -0.71 -1.35 -5.40
N ARG A 73 0.02 -2.10 -4.58
CA ARG A 73 -0.52 -2.81 -3.42
C ARG A 73 -0.34 -2.00 -2.15
N VAL A 74 -1.34 -2.12 -1.29
CA VAL A 74 -1.35 -1.50 0.03
C VAL A 74 -1.81 -2.51 1.06
N TYR A 75 -1.16 -2.54 2.21
CA TYR A 75 -1.51 -3.39 3.34
C TYR A 75 -1.65 -2.58 4.63
N SER A 76 -2.39 -3.12 5.59
CA SER A 76 -2.50 -2.52 6.91
C SER A 76 -1.14 -2.60 7.63
N PRO A 77 -0.60 -1.50 8.14
CA PRO A 77 0.66 -1.53 8.83
C PRO A 77 0.53 -2.19 10.21
N TRP A 78 1.61 -2.83 10.66
CA TRP A 78 1.72 -3.35 12.01
C TRP A 78 1.79 -2.19 13.03
N PRO A 79 1.44 -2.40 14.30
CA PRO A 79 1.37 -1.30 15.29
C PRO A 79 2.64 -0.46 15.45
N ASP A 80 3.81 -1.03 15.25
CA ASP A 80 5.08 -0.31 15.31
C ASP A 80 5.22 0.72 14.17
N MET A 81 4.90 0.32 12.95
CA MET A 81 4.88 1.21 11.79
C MET A 81 3.72 2.22 11.89
N ASP A 82 2.53 1.81 12.32
CA ASP A 82 1.39 2.71 12.55
C ASP A 82 1.80 3.87 13.46
N LYS A 83 2.43 3.56 14.58
CA LYS A 83 2.94 4.56 15.53
C LYS A 83 3.91 5.54 14.86
N ILE A 84 4.86 5.05 14.09
CA ILE A 84 5.84 5.89 13.40
C ILE A 84 5.18 6.79 12.35
N LEU A 85 4.24 6.24 11.57
CA LEU A 85 3.51 7.02 10.56
C LEU A 85 2.75 8.19 11.21
N ARG A 86 2.12 7.94 12.36
CA ARG A 86 1.41 8.98 13.13
C ARG A 86 2.35 10.01 13.74
N GLU A 87 3.40 9.57 14.43
CA GLU A 87 4.35 10.46 15.11
C GLU A 87 5.11 11.36 14.13
N LYS A 88 5.48 10.83 12.97
CA LYS A 88 6.23 11.58 11.95
C LYS A 88 5.32 12.23 10.90
N ASN A 89 4.00 12.07 11.02
CA ASN A 89 3.02 12.56 10.05
C ASN A 89 3.31 12.10 8.61
N ILE A 90 3.73 10.85 8.46
CA ILE A 90 3.99 10.22 7.16
C ILE A 90 2.69 9.55 6.70
N PRO A 91 2.13 9.93 5.54
CA PRO A 91 0.93 9.28 5.03
C PRO A 91 1.22 7.84 4.60
N LEU A 92 0.22 6.95 4.73
CA LEU A 92 0.33 5.58 4.24
C LEU A 92 0.59 5.58 2.73
N PHE A 93 1.43 4.66 2.30
CA PHE A 93 1.97 4.59 0.94
C PHE A 93 1.80 3.21 0.32
N ALA A 94 1.86 3.17 -1.01
CA ALA A 94 1.86 1.93 -1.78
C ALA A 94 3.26 1.28 -1.81
N LEU A 95 3.31 -0.04 -1.96
CA LEU A 95 4.58 -0.79 -1.92
C LEU A 95 5.47 -0.51 -3.13
N GLU A 96 4.90 -0.39 -4.31
CA GLU A 96 5.64 -0.34 -5.57
C GLU A 96 6.38 0.99 -5.74
N SER A 97 5.66 2.09 -5.66
CA SER A 97 6.22 3.43 -5.86
C SER A 97 6.69 4.11 -4.58
N GLN A 98 6.23 3.64 -3.43
CA GLN A 98 6.42 4.31 -2.13
C GLN A 98 5.78 5.71 -2.09
N GLU A 99 4.78 5.96 -2.93
CA GLU A 99 4.04 7.22 -2.96
C GLU A 99 2.79 7.16 -2.08
N PRO A 100 2.37 8.31 -1.49
CA PRO A 100 1.18 8.37 -0.66
C PRO A 100 -0.07 7.93 -1.40
N ILE A 101 -0.92 7.10 -0.76
CA ILE A 101 -2.16 6.59 -1.37
C ILE A 101 -3.10 7.73 -1.77
N ARG A 102 -3.14 8.81 -1.01
CA ARG A 102 -3.98 9.98 -1.34
C ARG A 102 -3.68 10.65 -2.68
N ALA A 103 -2.53 10.32 -3.30
CA ALA A 103 -2.15 10.82 -4.62
C ALA A 103 -2.65 9.93 -5.77
N PHE A 104 -3.35 8.84 -5.46
CA PHE A 104 -3.89 7.91 -6.45
C PHE A 104 -5.29 8.32 -6.87
N ASP A 105 -5.71 7.87 -8.06
CA ASP A 105 -7.05 8.15 -8.59
C ASP A 105 -8.13 7.30 -7.90
N PHE A 106 -7.79 6.05 -7.56
CA PHE A 106 -8.68 5.11 -6.90
C PHE A 106 -7.99 4.37 -5.77
N LEU A 107 -8.74 4.16 -4.69
CA LEU A 107 -8.41 3.23 -3.61
C LEU A 107 -9.49 2.14 -3.56
N GLY A 108 -9.15 0.94 -4.01
CA GLY A 108 -10.01 -0.23 -3.90
C GLY A 108 -9.66 -1.04 -2.66
N ILE A 109 -10.60 -1.21 -1.75
CA ILE A 109 -10.41 -1.97 -0.52
C ILE A 109 -11.22 -3.25 -0.58
N THR A 110 -10.59 -4.39 -0.39
CA THR A 110 -11.28 -5.68 -0.28
C THR A 110 -11.80 -5.88 1.15
N ILE A 111 -12.99 -6.42 1.29
CA ILE A 111 -13.60 -6.72 2.59
C ILE A 111 -13.89 -8.22 2.65
N GLN A 112 -13.07 -8.96 3.39
CA GLN A 112 -13.22 -10.41 3.52
C GLN A 112 -14.16 -10.81 4.64
N TYR A 113 -14.21 -10.01 5.72
CA TYR A 113 -15.05 -10.25 6.90
C TYR A 113 -15.15 -8.99 7.77
N GLU A 114 -16.06 -8.98 8.71
CA GLU A 114 -16.43 -7.79 9.49
C GLU A 114 -15.29 -7.25 10.37
N MET A 115 -14.39 -8.08 10.82
CA MET A 115 -13.25 -7.66 11.64
C MET A 115 -12.22 -6.80 10.87
N CYS A 116 -12.33 -6.72 9.54
CA CYS A 116 -11.52 -5.81 8.74
C CYS A 116 -11.96 -4.34 8.84
N TYR A 117 -13.14 -4.03 9.35
CA TYR A 117 -13.67 -2.65 9.36
C TYR A 117 -12.79 -1.67 10.12
N THR A 118 -12.23 -2.07 11.26
CA THR A 118 -11.31 -1.24 12.03
C THR A 118 -10.00 -0.97 11.26
N ASN A 119 -9.51 -1.96 10.54
CA ASN A 119 -8.32 -1.81 9.70
C ASN A 119 -8.58 -0.88 8.51
N ILE A 120 -9.79 -0.90 7.94
CA ILE A 120 -10.19 0.02 6.87
C ILE A 120 -10.16 1.46 7.39
N LEU A 121 -10.71 1.72 8.56
CA LEU A 121 -10.67 3.05 9.18
C LEU A 121 -9.23 3.49 9.45
N GLN A 122 -8.38 2.60 9.96
CA GLN A 122 -6.95 2.84 10.16
C GLN A 122 -6.26 3.25 8.84
N ILE A 123 -6.53 2.52 7.75
CA ILE A 123 -5.95 2.79 6.44
C ILE A 123 -6.38 4.15 5.92
N LEU A 124 -7.66 4.50 6.00
CA LEU A 124 -8.16 5.80 5.56
C LEU A 124 -7.56 6.94 6.39
N GLU A 125 -7.50 6.79 7.71
CA GLU A 125 -6.90 7.78 8.60
C GLU A 125 -5.40 7.98 8.31
N LEU A 126 -4.63 6.89 8.23
CA LEU A 126 -3.20 6.95 7.94
C LEU A 126 -2.91 7.47 6.52
N SER A 127 -3.82 7.24 5.58
CA SER A 127 -3.72 7.79 4.21
C SER A 127 -4.09 9.27 4.14
N GLN A 128 -4.56 9.85 5.25
CA GLN A 128 -5.05 11.24 5.31
C GLN A 128 -6.21 11.49 4.32
N ILE A 129 -7.06 10.47 4.13
CA ILE A 129 -8.27 10.54 3.33
C ILE A 129 -9.44 10.80 4.29
N PRO A 130 -10.26 11.84 4.07
CA PRO A 130 -11.42 12.13 4.91
C PRO A 130 -12.41 10.97 4.95
N LEU A 131 -13.00 10.70 6.13
CA LEU A 131 -14.05 9.71 6.34
C LEU A 131 -15.40 10.23 5.87
#